data_ba36bdacd7ae420acbd6a8fcde0ff8ac
#
_entry.id   ba36bdacd7ae420acbd6a8fcde0ff8ac
#
_cell.length_a   1.000
_cell.length_b   1.000
_cell.length_c   1.000
_cell.angle_alpha   90.00
_cell.angle_beta   90.00
_cell.angle_gamma   90.00
#
_symmetry.space_group_name_H-M   'P 1'
#
loop_
_entity.id
_entity.type
_entity.pdbx_description
1 polymer ?
#
loop_
_entity_poly.entity_id
_entity_poly.type
_entity_poly.pdbx_seq_one_letter_code
_entity_poly.pdbx_strand_id
1 'polypeptide(L)'
;MSIWSKLLGFKQTDETSHKVDKDTASLSTDISRYTFVDVEIGLQDHKIHDIGALRFDGAIFHKASKEELFDFLRDSDYLCGHNIIHHDAQYLFAGRTCRWPLVDTLYVSPLLFPERPYHRLVKDDKLVSEQLN
;
A
#
# COMPACT_ATOMS: atom_id res chain seq x y z
N MET A 1 6.32 -15.60 0.25
CA MET A 1 6.36 -14.61 1.35
C MET A 1 5.79 -13.32 0.81
N SER A 2 4.66 -12.91 1.34
CA SER A 2 3.97 -11.69 0.94
C SER A 2 4.83 -10.46 1.25
N ILE A 3 4.81 -9.45 0.37
CA ILE A 3 5.42 -8.12 0.54
C ILE A 3 5.02 -7.48 1.89
N TRP A 4 3.86 -7.82 2.40
CA TRP A 4 3.29 -7.32 3.66
C TRP A 4 4.11 -7.65 4.90
N SER A 5 4.83 -8.77 4.94
CA SER A 5 5.67 -9.13 6.10
C SER A 5 6.90 -8.22 6.25
N LYS A 6 7.31 -7.56 5.17
CA LYS A 6 8.44 -6.60 5.19
C LYS A 6 8.01 -5.16 5.46
N LEU A 7 6.77 -4.79 5.12
CA LEU A 7 6.22 -3.44 5.36
C LEU A 7 5.78 -3.26 6.82
N LEU A 8 5.37 -4.33 7.50
CA LEU A 8 4.88 -4.31 8.88
C LEU A 8 5.97 -4.58 9.92
N GLY A 9 7.25 -4.38 9.60
CA GLY A 9 8.39 -4.46 10.53
C GLY A 9 8.30 -3.45 11.69
N PHE A 10 7.16 -3.41 12.38
CA PHE A 10 7.01 -2.74 13.66
C PHE A 10 7.71 -3.55 14.73
N LYS A 11 8.97 -3.22 15.03
CA LYS A 11 9.54 -3.54 16.32
C LYS A 11 8.80 -2.71 17.37
N GLN A 12 8.09 -3.40 18.24
CA GLN A 12 7.64 -2.84 19.51
C GLN A 12 8.87 -2.33 20.25
N THR A 13 9.01 -1.02 20.37
CA THR A 13 9.98 -0.40 21.27
C THR A 13 9.23 0.12 22.48
N ASP A 14 9.74 -0.27 23.64
CA ASP A 14 9.29 0.06 24.98
C ASP A 14 8.99 1.55 25.21
N GLU A 15 7.99 1.76 26.04
CA GLU A 15 7.55 3.04 26.57
C GLU A 15 8.69 3.77 27.31
N THR A 16 9.07 4.93 26.80
CA THR A 16 9.65 5.98 27.63
C THR A 16 8.77 7.22 27.56
N SER A 17 8.10 7.48 28.66
CA SER A 17 7.25 8.64 28.86
C SER A 17 8.05 9.93 28.77
N HIS A 18 7.84 10.71 27.69
CA HIS A 18 8.13 12.13 27.67
C HIS A 18 6.82 12.92 27.75
N LYS A 19 6.68 13.65 28.89
CA LYS A 19 5.69 14.71 29.03
C LYS A 19 5.89 15.73 27.91
N VAL A 20 4.96 15.81 27.00
CA VAL A 20 4.88 16.89 26.01
C VAL A 20 3.83 17.88 26.48
N ASP A 21 4.22 19.14 26.55
CA ASP A 21 3.39 20.26 26.97
C ASP A 21 2.09 20.40 26.15
N LYS A 22 1.02 20.64 26.90
CA LYS A 22 -0.32 20.94 26.40
C LYS A 22 -0.37 22.38 25.89
N ASP A 23 0.02 22.62 24.65
CA ASP A 23 -0.39 23.81 23.89
C ASP A 23 -0.08 23.64 22.39
N THR A 24 -0.53 22.52 21.82
CA THR A 24 -0.67 22.44 20.37
C THR A 24 -2.15 22.34 20.09
N ALA A 25 -2.68 23.39 19.45
CA ALA A 25 -4.02 23.39 18.87
C ALA A 25 -4.28 22.03 18.24
N SER A 26 -5.35 21.36 18.66
CA SER A 26 -5.79 20.10 18.09
C SER A 26 -6.08 20.34 16.60
N LEU A 27 -5.07 20.12 15.75
CA LEU A 27 -5.32 19.68 14.42
C LEU A 27 -6.12 18.40 14.60
N SER A 28 -7.43 18.48 14.41
CA SER A 28 -8.26 17.30 14.24
C SER A 28 -7.66 16.63 13.00
N THR A 29 -6.74 15.71 13.20
CA THR A 29 -6.37 14.76 12.18
C THR A 29 -7.63 13.94 11.96
N ASP A 30 -8.47 14.43 11.09
CA ASP A 30 -9.45 13.61 10.42
C ASP A 30 -8.62 12.57 9.68
N ILE A 31 -8.41 11.43 10.35
CA ILE A 31 -7.62 10.34 9.79
C ILE A 31 -8.45 9.82 8.65
N SER A 32 -8.13 10.31 7.45
CA SER A 32 -8.78 9.86 6.23
C SER A 32 -8.75 8.33 6.18
N ARG A 33 -9.90 7.73 5.97
CA ARG A 33 -10.06 6.28 5.92
C ARG A 33 -9.42 5.73 4.66
N TYR A 34 -8.16 5.41 4.72
CA TYR A 34 -7.40 4.84 3.61
C TYR A 34 -7.30 3.32 3.72
N THR A 35 -7.16 2.65 2.59
CA THR A 35 -6.86 1.23 2.52
C THR A 35 -5.68 1.01 1.59
N PHE A 36 -4.67 0.30 2.06
CA PHE A 36 -3.58 -0.17 1.22
C PHE A 36 -4.05 -1.37 0.40
N VAL A 37 -3.70 -1.38 -0.88
CA VAL A 37 -4.07 -2.46 -1.81
C VAL A 37 -2.85 -2.85 -2.62
N ASP A 38 -2.69 -4.15 -2.85
CA ASP A 38 -1.67 -4.75 -3.72
C ASP A 38 -2.29 -5.92 -4.48
N VAL A 39 -1.95 -6.07 -5.76
CA VAL A 39 -2.55 -7.08 -6.63
C VAL A 39 -1.45 -7.95 -7.25
N GLU A 40 -1.58 -9.25 -7.06
CA GLU A 40 -0.70 -10.23 -7.70
C GLU A 40 -1.29 -10.70 -9.03
N ILE A 41 -0.57 -10.45 -10.11
CA ILE A 41 -0.98 -10.79 -11.47
C ILE A 41 -0.15 -11.96 -11.98
N GLY A 42 -0.83 -12.95 -12.55
CA GLY A 42 -0.17 -14.07 -13.20
C GLY A 42 0.61 -13.63 -14.44
N LEU A 43 1.89 -14.03 -14.52
CA LEU A 43 2.79 -13.62 -15.61
C LEU A 43 2.38 -14.17 -16.99
N GLN A 44 1.70 -15.32 -17.02
CA GLN A 44 1.33 -15.99 -18.27
C GLN A 44 -0.10 -15.67 -18.70
N ASP A 45 -1.04 -15.61 -17.77
CA ASP A 45 -2.47 -15.46 -18.05
C ASP A 45 -2.97 -14.03 -17.86
N HIS A 46 -2.14 -13.14 -17.29
CA HIS A 46 -2.47 -11.74 -16.98
C HIS A 46 -3.75 -11.58 -16.15
N LYS A 47 -4.09 -12.58 -15.33
CA LYS A 47 -5.25 -12.55 -14.45
C LYS A 47 -4.83 -12.23 -13.03
N ILE A 48 -5.78 -11.72 -12.26
CA ILE A 48 -5.60 -11.53 -10.82
C ILE A 48 -5.55 -12.92 -10.17
N HIS A 49 -4.44 -13.23 -9.51
CA HIS A 49 -4.25 -14.44 -8.74
C HIS A 49 -4.54 -14.20 -7.27
N ASP A 50 -4.24 -13.00 -6.79
CA ASP A 50 -4.48 -12.62 -5.41
C ASP A 50 -4.60 -11.11 -5.26
N ILE A 51 -5.32 -10.67 -4.23
CA ILE A 51 -5.45 -9.27 -3.83
C ILE A 51 -5.23 -9.21 -2.33
N GLY A 52 -4.21 -8.48 -1.92
CA GLY A 52 -3.98 -8.10 -0.52
C GLY A 52 -4.52 -6.70 -0.25
N ALA A 53 -5.22 -6.52 0.86
CA ALA A 53 -5.55 -5.18 1.33
C ALA A 53 -5.49 -5.06 2.85
N LEU A 54 -5.08 -3.88 3.32
CA LEU A 54 -5.04 -3.52 4.74
C LEU A 54 -5.81 -2.22 4.92
N ARG A 55 -6.94 -2.30 5.61
CA ARG A 55 -7.81 -1.17 5.88
C ARG A 55 -7.33 -0.38 7.11
N PHE A 56 -7.66 0.91 7.17
CA PHE A 56 -7.32 1.86 8.24
C PHE A 56 -7.64 1.37 9.67
N ASP A 57 -8.64 0.50 9.83
CA ASP A 57 -9.05 -0.10 11.11
C ASP A 57 -8.29 -1.39 11.45
N GLY A 58 -7.30 -1.76 10.63
CA GLY A 58 -6.50 -2.97 10.81
C GLY A 58 -7.11 -4.24 10.21
N ALA A 59 -8.30 -4.15 9.58
CA ALA A 59 -8.89 -5.29 8.88
C ALA A 59 -8.04 -5.68 7.66
N ILE A 60 -7.88 -6.97 7.44
CA ILE A 60 -7.08 -7.55 6.36
C ILE A 60 -7.99 -8.29 5.38
N PHE A 61 -7.75 -8.05 4.09
CA PHE A 61 -8.36 -8.80 2.99
C PHE A 61 -7.26 -9.56 2.23
N HIS A 62 -7.54 -10.81 1.88
CA HIS A 62 -6.60 -11.64 1.13
C HIS A 62 -7.36 -12.69 0.31
N LYS A 63 -7.78 -12.32 -0.89
CA LYS A 63 -8.55 -13.17 -1.83
C LYS A 63 -8.41 -12.66 -3.25
N ALA A 64 -8.72 -13.51 -4.25
CA ALA A 64 -8.69 -13.13 -5.66
C ALA A 64 -9.99 -12.46 -6.19
N SER A 65 -11.03 -12.32 -5.36
CA SER A 65 -12.33 -11.77 -5.76
C SER A 65 -12.36 -10.24 -5.71
N LYS A 66 -12.57 -9.60 -6.85
CA LYS A 66 -12.75 -8.14 -6.93
C LYS A 66 -14.05 -7.69 -6.28
N GLU A 67 -15.10 -8.45 -6.40
CA GLU A 67 -16.41 -8.14 -5.84
C GLU A 67 -16.34 -8.07 -4.32
N GLU A 68 -15.71 -9.06 -3.69
CA GLU A 68 -15.49 -9.07 -2.24
C GLU A 68 -14.55 -7.96 -1.80
N LEU A 69 -13.52 -7.63 -2.62
CA LEU A 69 -12.67 -6.47 -2.35
C LEU A 69 -13.49 -5.18 -2.34
N PHE A 70 -14.35 -4.95 -3.33
CA PHE A 70 -15.15 -3.72 -3.40
C PHE A 70 -16.11 -3.58 -2.22
N ASP A 71 -16.63 -4.68 -1.71
CA ASP A 71 -17.40 -4.69 -0.46
C ASP A 71 -16.52 -4.33 0.75
N PHE A 72 -15.32 -4.88 0.82
CA PHE A 72 -14.35 -4.58 1.87
C PHE A 72 -13.92 -3.10 1.86
N LEU A 73 -13.81 -2.49 0.67
CA LEU A 73 -13.42 -1.10 0.48
C LEU A 73 -14.54 -0.08 0.72
N ARG A 74 -15.76 -0.52 1.03
CA ARG A 74 -16.96 0.34 1.09
C ARG A 74 -16.76 1.56 1.99
N ASP A 75 -16.09 1.39 3.12
CA ASP A 75 -15.85 2.43 4.12
C ASP A 75 -14.53 3.19 3.93
N SER A 76 -13.82 2.94 2.84
CA SER A 76 -12.56 3.61 2.52
C SER A 76 -12.81 4.91 1.75
N ASP A 77 -12.06 5.96 2.09
CA ASP A 77 -12.09 7.24 1.38
C ASP A 77 -11.02 7.28 0.28
N TYR A 78 -9.88 6.58 0.47
CA TYR A 78 -8.73 6.54 -0.45
C TYR A 78 -8.20 5.12 -0.58
N LEU A 79 -7.65 4.83 -1.74
CA LEU A 79 -6.81 3.64 -1.94
C LEU A 79 -5.34 4.05 -2.06
N CYS A 80 -4.49 3.35 -1.36
CA CYS A 80 -3.05 3.57 -1.36
C CYS A 80 -2.33 2.31 -1.84
N GLY A 81 -1.34 2.46 -2.68
CA GLY A 81 -0.53 1.34 -3.16
C GLY A 81 0.75 1.81 -3.83
N HIS A 82 1.66 0.89 -4.10
CA HIS A 82 2.90 1.20 -4.79
C HIS A 82 2.77 0.90 -6.29
N ASN A 83 2.87 1.92 -7.13
CA ASN A 83 2.57 1.86 -8.55
C ASN A 83 1.09 1.50 -8.85
N ILE A 84 0.20 1.82 -7.92
CA ILE A 84 -1.22 1.46 -8.01
C ILE A 84 -1.90 2.07 -9.24
N ILE A 85 -1.52 3.29 -9.65
CA ILE A 85 -2.13 3.99 -10.78
C ILE A 85 -1.86 3.26 -12.10
N HIS A 86 -0.63 2.80 -12.30
CA HIS A 86 -0.21 2.20 -13.57
C HIS A 86 -0.22 0.68 -13.57
N HIS A 87 -0.42 0.04 -12.42
CA HIS A 87 -0.48 -1.40 -12.32
C HIS A 87 -1.82 -1.88 -11.77
N ASP A 88 -2.03 -1.84 -10.47
CA ASP A 88 -3.17 -2.48 -9.80
C ASP A 88 -4.52 -1.96 -10.29
N ALA A 89 -4.66 -0.65 -10.47
CA ALA A 89 -5.91 -0.03 -10.89
C ALA A 89 -6.38 -0.52 -12.27
N GLN A 90 -5.45 -0.83 -13.18
CA GLN A 90 -5.79 -1.34 -14.50
C GLN A 90 -6.50 -2.70 -14.43
N TYR A 91 -6.05 -3.56 -13.53
CA TYR A 91 -6.64 -4.89 -13.33
C TYR A 91 -7.90 -4.84 -12.48
N LEU A 92 -7.89 -4.06 -11.40
CA LEU A 92 -9.02 -3.94 -10.49
C LEU A 92 -10.24 -3.30 -11.17
N PHE A 93 -10.02 -2.21 -11.89
CA PHE A 93 -11.13 -1.46 -12.47
C PHE A 93 -11.41 -1.82 -13.94
N ALA A 94 -10.44 -2.35 -14.69
CA ALA A 94 -10.63 -2.93 -16.02
C ALA A 94 -11.54 -2.09 -16.95
N GLY A 95 -11.22 -0.80 -17.11
CA GLY A 95 -12.01 0.14 -17.94
C GLY A 95 -13.23 0.75 -17.24
N ARG A 96 -13.49 0.42 -15.99
CA ARG A 96 -14.49 1.11 -15.16
C ARG A 96 -13.87 2.32 -14.46
N THR A 97 -14.67 3.33 -14.18
CA THR A 97 -14.23 4.48 -13.39
C THR A 97 -13.97 4.05 -11.95
N CYS A 98 -12.75 4.32 -11.46
CA CYS A 98 -12.43 4.17 -10.05
C CYS A 98 -13.13 5.27 -9.24
N ARG A 99 -13.92 4.90 -8.24
CA ARG A 99 -14.62 5.87 -7.38
C ARG A 99 -13.74 6.43 -6.26
N TRP A 100 -12.64 5.75 -5.94
CA TRP A 100 -11.72 6.18 -4.88
C TRP A 100 -10.59 7.00 -5.44
N PRO A 101 -10.21 8.12 -4.82
CA PRO A 101 -8.93 8.76 -5.08
C PRO A 101 -7.78 7.77 -4.81
N LEU A 102 -6.76 7.80 -5.67
CA LEU A 102 -5.61 6.92 -5.58
C LEU A 102 -4.40 7.68 -5.03
N VAL A 103 -3.74 7.11 -4.03
CA VAL A 103 -2.46 7.59 -3.51
C VAL A 103 -1.38 6.59 -3.91
N ASP A 104 -0.50 7.00 -4.81
CA ASP A 104 0.56 6.13 -5.32
C ASP A 104 1.88 6.43 -4.63
N THR A 105 2.35 5.48 -3.83
CA THR A 105 3.60 5.66 -3.07
C THR A 105 4.84 5.68 -3.95
N LEU A 106 4.78 5.23 -5.21
CA LEU A 106 5.87 5.38 -6.17
C LEU A 106 6.14 6.87 -6.47
N TYR A 107 5.09 7.71 -6.49
CA TYR A 107 5.22 9.16 -6.70
C TYR A 107 5.45 9.93 -5.41
N VAL A 108 4.93 9.45 -4.29
CA VAL A 108 5.12 10.09 -2.98
C VAL A 108 6.52 9.82 -2.41
N SER A 109 7.07 8.63 -2.64
CA SER A 109 8.36 8.21 -2.08
C SER A 109 9.53 9.13 -2.45
N PRO A 110 9.69 9.64 -3.69
CA PRO A 110 10.74 10.61 -4.03
C PRO A 110 10.64 11.93 -3.27
N LEU A 111 9.43 12.34 -2.91
CA LEU A 111 9.21 13.57 -2.16
C LEU A 111 9.59 13.41 -0.69
N LEU A 112 9.36 12.24 -0.11
CA LEU A 112 9.67 11.94 1.29
C LEU A 112 11.12 11.50 1.50
N PHE A 113 11.70 10.85 0.49
CA PHE A 113 13.04 10.25 0.55
C PHE A 113 13.87 10.60 -0.69
N PRO A 114 14.16 11.91 -0.92
CA PRO A 114 14.82 12.36 -2.16
C PRO A 114 16.24 11.80 -2.32
N GLU A 115 16.87 11.38 -1.21
CA GLU A 115 18.24 10.84 -1.21
C GLU A 115 18.32 9.38 -1.70
N ARG A 116 17.17 8.68 -1.82
CA ARG A 116 17.14 7.32 -2.32
C ARG A 116 17.26 7.31 -3.83
N PRO A 117 18.22 6.56 -4.41
CA PRO A 117 18.40 6.49 -5.86
C PRO A 117 17.28 5.73 -6.57
N TYR A 118 16.56 4.85 -5.85
CA TYR A 118 15.47 4.04 -6.38
C TYR A 118 14.26 4.06 -5.48
N HIS A 119 13.07 4.18 -6.08
CA HIS A 119 11.79 4.20 -5.39
C HIS A 119 10.89 3.02 -5.78
N ARG A 120 11.28 2.22 -6.77
CA ARG A 120 10.57 1.00 -7.13
C ARG A 120 10.85 -0.09 -6.10
N LEU A 121 9.86 -0.93 -5.85
CA LEU A 121 10.06 -2.14 -5.06
C LEU A 121 10.97 -3.09 -5.84
N VAL A 122 12.10 -3.45 -5.24
CA VAL A 122 13.04 -4.42 -5.81
C VAL A 122 12.76 -5.76 -5.15
N LYS A 123 12.44 -6.77 -5.96
CA LYS A 123 12.31 -8.15 -5.46
C LYS A 123 13.72 -8.68 -5.17
N ASP A 124 13.89 -9.41 -4.06
CA ASP A 124 15.19 -9.91 -3.59
C ASP A 124 15.93 -10.78 -4.63
N ASP A 125 15.18 -11.48 -5.48
CA ASP A 125 15.70 -12.29 -6.60
C ASP A 125 16.35 -11.46 -7.71
N LYS A 126 16.02 -10.17 -7.87
CA LYS A 126 16.67 -9.27 -8.83
C LYS A 126 17.98 -8.69 -8.30
N LEU A 127 18.13 -8.54 -6.98
CA LEU A 127 19.37 -8.04 -6.38
C LEU A 127 20.54 -8.99 -6.58
N VAL A 128 20.28 -10.30 -6.70
CA VAL A 128 21.32 -11.31 -6.90
C VAL A 128 21.83 -11.32 -8.35
N SER A 129 20.98 -11.02 -9.33
CA SER A 129 21.37 -11.03 -10.75
C SER A 129 22.13 -9.77 -11.19
N GLU A 130 21.91 -8.64 -10.53
CA GLU A 130 22.58 -7.38 -10.85
C GLU A 130 23.99 -7.25 -10.22
N GLN A 131 24.29 -8.06 -9.20
CA GLN A 131 25.61 -8.08 -8.56
C GLN A 131 26.60 -9.03 -9.28
N LEU A 132 26.17 -9.76 -10.30
CA LEU A 132 26.98 -10.76 -11.01
C LEU A 132 27.40 -10.32 -12.43
N ASN A 133 27.17 -9.08 -12.84
CA ASN A 133 27.61 -8.51 -14.12
C ASN A 133 28.54 -7.33 -13.92
#